data_0065035032b92cbcdd950713250c8eeb
#
_entry.id   0065035032b92cbcdd950713250c8eeb
#
_cell.length_a   1.000
_cell.length_b   1.000
_cell.length_c   1.000
_cell.angle_alpha   90.00
_cell.angle_beta   90.00
_cell.angle_gamma   90.00
#
_symmetry.space_group_name_H-M   'P 1'
#
loop_
_entity.id
_entity.type
_entity.pdbx_description
1 polymer ?
#
loop_
_entity_poly.entity_id
_entity_poly.type
_entity_poly.pdbx_seq_one_letter_code
_entity_poly.pdbx_strand_id
1 'polypeptide(L)'
;LGVQDGLSSNEITCILKDRKGFMWLGTTSGVNRFDGYEFKHYKYKESGLPFREEHVSELQETADGRIWITYNTNQLCVYEPGNDRFIPEKEILDSLRLENPPAKIFVDNDKQLYFATYTNEFCRYDQARGKIYSYPLNKEDGRVCDMSDVGDRLYVVHTSGVVEGIDKASGESVYRDEYLTQYANAQLFYVFADSDGDLWFFLNPGYSRGLFRLNPKSKEWKHYTTETSVALSSIMVRDVAEDMNGNIWIATDHGGINILDKRLNRMRYIRNNPFNQTSLSQNSVICLYRDDTGIMWAGTYKNGINYYHESIFKFQTIRYPLELMRDIFNNDFNCIVEDKEGDLWIGTSGNGLLRYDRETGEYVRYRAGRESENAISGDVVISMAKDLDGKLWLGTYMEGLTGFDGKRFKHYRDIPGSKDGLSNNSVYSLYVDAKNRLWIGTLEGGLDCLDQSTGKWTYYRMGDKENAINSDIVYSLSGDEKGNIVVGTSLGVNWINPETGAVTSFNGTKDGRSVFEDQIINVVFCDSRQWVWIGSNHGLHIYDRLNDKMYRLNHSSGLPDNSIMSILEDKYHTVWVGTKNGLLNIVPNRDTDNN
;
A
#
# COMPACT_ATOMS: atom_id res chain seq x y z
N LEU A 1 -4.33 -6.00 11.29
CA LEU A 1 -3.88 -7.32 11.79
C LEU A 1 -4.35 -7.51 13.23
N GLY A 2 -4.80 -8.70 13.60
CA GLY A 2 -5.34 -9.01 14.92
C GLY A 2 -5.09 -10.44 15.35
N VAL A 3 -5.83 -10.88 16.38
CA VAL A 3 -5.71 -12.25 16.91
C VAL A 3 -6.03 -13.30 15.83
N GLN A 4 -6.96 -13.02 14.92
CA GLN A 4 -7.27 -13.90 13.78
C GLN A 4 -6.09 -14.06 12.81
N ASP A 5 -5.14 -13.12 12.81
CA ASP A 5 -3.94 -13.15 11.97
C ASP A 5 -2.73 -13.71 12.73
N GLY A 6 -2.93 -14.16 13.97
CA GLY A 6 -1.91 -14.78 14.79
C GLY A 6 -1.30 -13.89 15.89
N LEU A 7 -1.86 -12.72 16.19
CA LEU A 7 -1.41 -11.86 17.28
C LEU A 7 -1.87 -12.41 18.65
N SER A 8 -1.08 -12.23 19.71
CA SER A 8 -1.42 -12.76 21.05
C SER A 8 -2.57 -12.04 21.75
N SER A 9 -2.77 -10.76 21.43
CA SER A 9 -3.86 -9.92 21.94
C SER A 9 -4.17 -8.80 20.96
N ASN A 10 -5.43 -8.40 20.87
CA ASN A 10 -5.86 -7.24 20.08
C ASN A 10 -5.59 -5.89 20.77
N GLU A 11 -5.13 -5.86 22.00
CA GLU A 11 -4.74 -4.67 22.72
C GLU A 11 -3.24 -4.43 22.56
N ILE A 12 -2.89 -3.45 21.71
CA ILE A 12 -1.52 -3.09 21.39
C ILE A 12 -1.10 -1.92 22.24
N THR A 13 0.00 -2.07 22.97
CA THR A 13 0.50 -1.08 23.93
C THR A 13 1.68 -0.29 23.41
N CYS A 14 2.56 -0.91 22.64
CA CYS A 14 3.73 -0.27 22.02
C CYS A 14 4.18 -1.02 20.77
N ILE A 15 4.93 -0.35 19.92
CA ILE A 15 5.38 -0.85 18.60
C ILE A 15 6.85 -0.43 18.41
N LEU A 16 7.66 -1.34 17.87
CA LEU A 16 9.05 -1.09 17.52
C LEU A 16 9.42 -1.89 16.27
N LYS A 17 10.14 -1.31 15.33
CA LYS A 17 10.83 -2.04 14.26
C LYS A 17 12.31 -2.14 14.58
N ASP A 18 12.84 -3.36 14.62
CA ASP A 18 14.26 -3.59 14.87
C ASP A 18 15.10 -3.38 13.60
N ARG A 19 16.43 -3.28 13.79
CA ARG A 19 17.38 -3.11 12.68
C ARG A 19 17.42 -4.26 11.65
N LYS A 20 16.82 -5.43 11.99
CA LYS A 20 16.68 -6.58 11.09
C LYS A 20 15.40 -6.52 10.27
N GLY A 21 14.53 -5.52 10.54
CA GLY A 21 13.25 -5.31 9.86
C GLY A 21 12.06 -6.01 10.51
N PHE A 22 12.22 -6.71 11.64
CA PHE A 22 11.10 -7.32 12.37
C PHE A 22 10.31 -6.26 13.14
N MET A 23 8.97 -6.37 13.08
CA MET A 23 8.09 -5.57 13.92
C MET A 23 7.88 -6.26 15.26
N TRP A 24 8.18 -5.54 16.33
CA TRP A 24 7.94 -5.96 17.70
C TRP A 24 6.71 -5.24 18.23
N LEU A 25 5.77 -6.01 18.75
CA LEU A 25 4.49 -5.52 19.25
C LEU A 25 4.34 -5.93 20.71
N GLY A 26 4.31 -4.93 21.57
CA GLY A 26 3.90 -5.11 22.97
C GLY A 26 2.38 -5.17 23.06
N THR A 27 1.89 -6.11 23.83
CA THR A 27 0.46 -6.31 24.09
C THR A 27 0.20 -6.52 25.57
N THR A 28 -1.07 -6.61 25.96
CA THR A 28 -1.46 -7.04 27.30
C THR A 28 -1.25 -8.55 27.55
N SER A 29 -0.85 -9.29 26.52
CA SER A 29 -0.60 -10.74 26.57
C SER A 29 0.77 -11.12 26.02
N GLY A 30 1.80 -10.33 26.38
CA GLY A 30 3.19 -10.57 26.03
C GLY A 30 3.68 -9.82 24.80
N VAL A 31 4.88 -10.22 24.37
CA VAL A 31 5.58 -9.64 23.21
C VAL A 31 5.36 -10.50 21.98
N ASN A 32 5.12 -9.87 20.85
CA ASN A 32 5.01 -10.51 19.55
C ASN A 32 6.08 -9.96 18.60
N ARG A 33 6.69 -10.83 17.82
CA ARG A 33 7.57 -10.45 16.71
C ARG A 33 6.91 -10.84 15.39
N PHE A 34 6.78 -9.91 14.48
CA PHE A 34 6.17 -10.09 13.17
C PHE A 34 7.23 -9.92 12.08
N ASP A 35 7.31 -10.85 11.16
CA ASP A 35 8.28 -10.86 10.06
C ASP A 35 7.71 -10.35 8.71
N GLY A 36 6.46 -9.92 8.71
CA GLY A 36 5.70 -9.54 7.52
C GLY A 36 4.67 -10.60 7.10
N TYR A 37 4.79 -11.83 7.61
CA TYR A 37 3.92 -12.97 7.29
C TYR A 37 3.34 -13.63 8.53
N GLU A 38 4.17 -13.91 9.55
CA GLU A 38 3.79 -14.67 10.72
C GLU A 38 4.17 -13.97 12.02
N PHE A 39 3.40 -14.24 13.08
CA PHE A 39 3.67 -13.78 14.44
C PHE A 39 4.38 -14.86 15.25
N LYS A 40 5.56 -14.54 15.79
CA LYS A 40 6.20 -15.31 16.85
C LYS A 40 5.84 -14.72 18.20
N HIS A 41 5.23 -15.53 19.08
CA HIS A 41 4.85 -15.12 20.43
C HIS A 41 5.94 -15.42 21.43
N TYR A 42 6.12 -14.53 22.39
CA TYR A 42 7.01 -14.72 23.53
C TYR A 42 6.18 -14.58 24.81
N LYS A 43 5.79 -15.74 25.37
CA LYS A 43 4.97 -15.86 26.58
C LYS A 43 5.76 -16.47 27.73
N TYR A 44 5.30 -16.18 28.95
CA TYR A 44 5.82 -16.84 30.15
C TYR A 44 5.78 -18.37 30.02
N LYS A 45 6.79 -19.06 30.51
CA LYS A 45 7.05 -20.50 30.42
C LYS A 45 7.42 -21.06 29.04
N GLU A 46 6.94 -20.53 27.95
CA GLU A 46 7.23 -21.06 26.61
C GLU A 46 8.52 -20.47 26.03
N SER A 47 8.85 -19.23 26.41
CA SER A 47 9.97 -18.46 25.86
C SER A 47 11.08 -18.19 26.87
N GLY A 48 11.05 -18.81 28.06
CA GLY A 48 12.07 -18.59 29.09
C GLY A 48 12.01 -17.21 29.73
N LEU A 49 10.89 -16.50 29.64
CA LEU A 49 10.67 -15.24 30.34
C LEU A 49 10.77 -15.44 31.86
N PRO A 50 11.47 -14.54 32.56
CA PRO A 50 11.81 -14.75 33.98
C PRO A 50 10.65 -14.47 34.95
N PHE A 51 9.49 -13.96 34.50
CA PHE A 51 8.37 -13.55 35.34
C PHE A 51 7.02 -13.66 34.62
N ARG A 52 5.92 -13.61 35.40
CA ARG A 52 4.54 -13.83 34.90
C ARG A 52 3.87 -12.63 34.27
N GLU A 53 4.42 -11.43 34.43
CA GLU A 53 3.82 -10.22 33.86
C GLU A 53 3.87 -10.28 32.33
N GLU A 54 2.73 -10.12 31.71
CA GLU A 54 2.60 -10.18 30.25
C GLU A 54 2.22 -8.83 29.63
N HIS A 55 1.80 -7.83 30.44
CA HIS A 55 1.44 -6.51 29.96
C HIS A 55 2.71 -5.67 29.66
N VAL A 56 3.09 -5.64 28.42
CA VAL A 56 4.24 -4.84 27.95
C VAL A 56 3.85 -3.38 27.91
N SER A 57 4.67 -2.50 28.47
CA SER A 57 4.45 -1.05 28.46
C SER A 57 5.32 -0.31 27.44
N GLU A 58 6.54 -0.80 27.20
CA GLU A 58 7.49 -0.10 26.32
C GLU A 58 8.50 -1.07 25.69
N LEU A 59 8.95 -0.74 24.48
CA LEU A 59 9.96 -1.44 23.70
C LEU A 59 11.00 -0.43 23.20
N GLN A 60 12.30 -0.72 23.41
CA GLN A 60 13.41 0.13 22.97
C GLN A 60 14.55 -0.73 22.39
N GLU A 61 15.17 -0.31 21.27
CA GLU A 61 16.31 -1.00 20.69
C GLU A 61 17.60 -0.19 20.85
N THR A 62 18.61 -0.78 21.46
CA THR A 62 19.94 -0.19 21.66
C THR A 62 20.90 -0.46 20.49
N ALA A 63 22.04 0.25 20.49
CA ALA A 63 23.05 0.18 19.42
C ALA A 63 23.59 -1.23 19.13
N ASP A 64 23.62 -2.13 20.11
CA ASP A 64 24.03 -3.53 19.97
C ASP A 64 22.90 -4.45 19.43
N GLY A 65 21.70 -3.92 19.19
CA GLY A 65 20.54 -4.64 18.68
C GLY A 65 19.75 -5.38 19.73
N ARG A 66 20.06 -5.18 21.01
CA ARG A 66 19.24 -5.71 22.10
C ARG A 66 17.94 -4.92 22.20
N ILE A 67 16.84 -5.63 22.49
CA ILE A 67 15.53 -5.03 22.70
C ILE A 67 15.21 -5.02 24.18
N TRP A 68 15.09 -3.83 24.72
CA TRP A 68 14.73 -3.57 26.10
C TRP A 68 13.20 -3.54 26.18
N ILE A 69 12.66 -4.31 27.12
CA ILE A 69 11.22 -4.54 27.28
C ILE A 69 10.85 -4.19 28.70
N THR A 70 10.01 -3.18 28.86
CA THR A 70 9.45 -2.79 30.17
C THR A 70 8.02 -3.26 30.27
N TYR A 71 7.63 -3.71 31.46
CA TYR A 71 6.29 -4.19 31.78
C TYR A 71 5.58 -3.21 32.73
N ASN A 72 4.25 -3.32 32.80
CA ASN A 72 3.41 -2.42 33.62
C ASN A 72 3.77 -2.45 35.13
N THR A 73 4.34 -3.55 35.61
CA THR A 73 4.84 -3.71 36.99
C THR A 73 6.23 -3.14 37.20
N ASN A 74 6.75 -2.38 36.20
CA ASN A 74 8.13 -1.88 36.13
C ASN A 74 9.19 -3.00 36.09
N GLN A 75 8.81 -4.22 35.84
CA GLN A 75 9.75 -5.29 35.55
C GLN A 75 10.42 -5.06 34.20
N LEU A 76 11.65 -5.52 34.08
CA LEU A 76 12.52 -5.28 32.95
C LEU A 76 13.10 -6.60 32.44
N CYS A 77 13.08 -6.81 31.13
CA CYS A 77 13.90 -7.83 30.49
C CYS A 77 14.52 -7.30 29.22
N VAL A 78 15.57 -7.97 28.75
CA VAL A 78 16.25 -7.63 27.51
C VAL A 78 16.29 -8.86 26.61
N TYR A 79 15.79 -8.72 25.41
CA TYR A 79 15.93 -9.75 24.39
C TYR A 79 17.24 -9.59 23.63
N GLU A 80 18.01 -10.69 23.54
CA GLU A 80 19.29 -10.78 22.84
C GLU A 80 19.11 -11.54 21.51
N PRO A 81 19.11 -10.83 20.36
CA PRO A 81 18.79 -11.44 19.05
C PRO A 81 19.81 -12.48 18.57
N GLY A 82 21.07 -12.41 19.07
CA GLY A 82 22.14 -13.33 18.67
C GLY A 82 21.91 -14.76 19.15
N ASN A 83 21.30 -14.92 20.33
CA ASN A 83 21.07 -16.19 20.99
C ASN A 83 19.57 -16.56 21.09
N ASP A 84 18.67 -15.72 20.58
CA ASP A 84 17.20 -15.84 20.69
C ASP A 84 16.77 -16.08 22.14
N ARG A 85 17.35 -15.34 23.09
CA ARG A 85 17.11 -15.49 24.53
C ARG A 85 16.73 -14.18 25.21
N PHE A 86 16.08 -14.30 26.37
CA PHE A 86 15.82 -13.18 27.26
C PHE A 86 16.84 -13.17 28.40
N ILE A 87 17.43 -11.99 28.65
CA ILE A 87 18.30 -11.73 29.79
C ILE A 87 17.41 -11.39 30.99
N PRO A 88 17.53 -12.09 32.13
CA PRO A 88 16.71 -11.83 33.29
C PRO A 88 17.07 -10.50 33.96
N GLU A 89 16.08 -9.87 34.60
CA GLU A 89 16.17 -8.58 35.28
C GLU A 89 17.40 -8.48 36.18
N LYS A 90 17.69 -9.51 36.97
CA LYS A 90 18.84 -9.51 37.88
C LYS A 90 20.16 -9.26 37.16
N GLU A 91 20.42 -9.95 36.04
CA GLU A 91 21.65 -9.75 35.26
C GLU A 91 21.73 -8.32 34.69
N ILE A 92 20.59 -7.74 34.33
CA ILE A 92 20.50 -6.35 33.83
C ILE A 92 20.81 -5.37 34.97
N LEU A 93 20.16 -5.54 36.12
CA LEU A 93 20.39 -4.66 37.28
C LEU A 93 21.84 -4.72 37.77
N ASP A 94 22.43 -5.91 37.81
CA ASP A 94 23.85 -6.07 38.14
C ASP A 94 24.76 -5.30 37.15
N SER A 95 24.44 -5.35 35.85
CA SER A 95 25.17 -4.62 34.79
C SER A 95 25.03 -3.09 34.91
N LEU A 96 23.84 -2.63 35.29
CA LEU A 96 23.52 -1.22 35.52
C LEU A 96 23.88 -0.74 36.93
N ARG A 97 24.37 -1.62 37.81
CA ARG A 97 24.65 -1.35 39.23
C ARG A 97 23.46 -0.74 39.97
N LEU A 98 22.26 -1.23 39.67
CA LEU A 98 21.02 -0.80 40.29
C LEU A 98 20.49 -1.88 41.24
N GLU A 99 19.90 -1.44 42.35
CA GLU A 99 19.18 -2.33 43.28
C GLU A 99 17.75 -2.64 42.82
N ASN A 100 17.15 -1.71 42.11
CA ASN A 100 15.78 -1.80 41.62
C ASN A 100 15.69 -1.39 40.14
N PRO A 101 14.66 -1.85 39.40
CA PRO A 101 14.44 -1.42 38.03
C PRO A 101 14.33 0.11 37.91
N PRO A 102 14.78 0.69 36.80
CA PRO A 102 14.63 2.11 36.54
C PRO A 102 13.15 2.49 36.40
N ALA A 103 12.82 3.72 36.79
CA ALA A 103 11.47 4.26 36.65
C ALA A 103 11.12 4.57 35.17
N LYS A 104 12.12 4.91 34.37
CA LYS A 104 12.01 5.18 32.93
C LYS A 104 13.30 4.81 32.23
N ILE A 105 13.15 4.24 31.04
CA ILE A 105 14.24 3.94 30.10
C ILE A 105 13.98 4.72 28.82
N PHE A 106 15.04 5.18 28.17
CA PHE A 106 14.97 5.86 26.88
C PHE A 106 16.22 5.57 26.05
N VAL A 107 16.03 5.31 24.78
CA VAL A 107 17.12 5.17 23.79
C VAL A 107 16.98 6.33 22.81
N ASP A 108 18.01 7.20 22.77
CA ASP A 108 18.00 8.36 21.89
C ASP A 108 18.22 7.99 20.40
N ASN A 109 18.18 8.99 19.53
CA ASN A 109 18.40 8.81 18.09
C ASN A 109 19.81 8.27 17.76
N ASP A 110 20.80 8.49 18.63
CA ASP A 110 22.16 7.96 18.52
C ASP A 110 22.28 6.54 19.10
N LYS A 111 21.13 5.95 19.50
CA LYS A 111 21.04 4.61 20.14
C LYS A 111 21.78 4.50 21.47
N GLN A 112 21.97 5.62 22.18
CA GLN A 112 22.48 5.65 23.55
C GLN A 112 21.37 5.39 24.54
N LEU A 113 21.65 4.57 25.55
CA LEU A 113 20.69 4.24 26.61
C LEU A 113 20.77 5.23 27.76
N TYR A 114 19.62 5.83 28.09
CA TYR A 114 19.40 6.66 29.28
C TYR A 114 18.38 5.99 30.18
N PHE A 115 18.52 6.23 31.48
CA PHE A 115 17.52 5.78 32.44
C PHE A 115 17.39 6.74 33.64
N ALA A 116 16.18 6.82 34.16
CA ALA A 116 15.87 7.54 35.39
C ALA A 116 15.45 6.56 36.47
N THR A 117 15.92 6.77 37.71
CA THR A 117 15.57 5.93 38.87
C THR A 117 14.44 6.51 39.68
N TYR A 118 13.87 5.72 40.59
CA TYR A 118 12.89 6.18 41.58
C TYR A 118 13.50 7.14 42.63
N THR A 119 14.82 7.16 42.79
CA THR A 119 15.58 8.03 43.68
C THR A 119 16.02 9.34 43.03
N ASN A 120 15.45 9.68 41.86
CA ASN A 120 15.75 10.87 41.06
C ASN A 120 17.22 10.93 40.57
N GLU A 121 17.81 9.78 40.30
CA GLU A 121 19.08 9.70 39.60
C GLU A 121 18.78 9.59 38.09
N PHE A 122 19.49 10.39 37.31
CA PHE A 122 19.40 10.36 35.86
C PHE A 122 20.75 9.98 35.27
N CYS A 123 20.79 8.95 34.44
CA CYS A 123 22.03 8.34 34.00
C CYS A 123 22.02 8.01 32.51
N ARG A 124 23.21 8.03 31.90
CA ARG A 124 23.51 7.45 30.60
C ARG A 124 24.36 6.19 30.77
N TYR A 125 23.99 5.14 30.09
CA TYR A 125 24.77 3.91 30.08
C TYR A 125 25.55 3.77 28.77
N ASP A 126 26.88 3.81 28.87
CA ASP A 126 27.81 3.52 27.77
C ASP A 126 28.00 1.99 27.69
N GLN A 127 27.25 1.37 26.80
CA GLN A 127 27.26 -0.09 26.62
C GLN A 127 28.63 -0.62 26.18
N ALA A 128 29.36 0.13 25.34
CA ALA A 128 30.66 -0.30 24.82
C ALA A 128 31.72 -0.38 25.93
N ARG A 129 31.62 0.50 26.94
CA ARG A 129 32.56 0.59 28.07
C ARG A 129 32.02 -0.02 29.36
N GLY A 130 30.74 -0.40 29.41
CA GLY A 130 30.05 -0.83 30.62
C GLY A 130 30.06 0.24 31.72
N LYS A 131 30.03 1.53 31.35
CA LYS A 131 30.17 2.64 32.27
C LYS A 131 28.89 3.48 32.36
N ILE A 132 28.53 3.85 33.59
CA ILE A 132 27.41 4.74 33.88
C ILE A 132 27.93 6.15 34.13
N TYR A 133 27.27 7.12 33.49
CA TYR A 133 27.48 8.56 33.70
C TYR A 133 26.22 9.14 34.30
N SER A 134 26.32 9.72 35.49
CA SER A 134 25.21 10.39 36.17
C SER A 134 25.16 11.87 35.78
N TYR A 135 23.95 12.34 35.52
CA TYR A 135 23.65 13.73 35.22
C TYR A 135 22.96 14.40 36.44
N PRO A 136 23.42 15.54 36.90
CA PRO A 136 22.84 16.23 38.04
C PRO A 136 21.49 16.87 37.62
N LEU A 137 20.38 16.37 38.18
CA LEU A 137 19.08 17.01 38.08
C LEU A 137 18.68 17.60 39.45
N ASN A 138 17.82 18.64 39.41
CA ASN A 138 17.27 19.20 40.64
C ASN A 138 16.23 18.24 41.24
N LYS A 139 16.50 17.69 42.40
CA LYS A 139 15.62 16.71 43.08
C LYS A 139 14.27 17.30 43.51
N GLU A 140 14.16 18.63 43.65
CA GLU A 140 12.91 19.31 44.01
C GLU A 140 11.88 19.25 42.87
N ASP A 141 12.32 19.08 41.62
CA ASP A 141 11.44 18.97 40.46
C ASP A 141 10.73 17.61 40.37
N GLY A 142 11.08 16.68 41.24
CA GLY A 142 10.52 15.34 41.25
C GLY A 142 11.16 14.42 40.22
N ARG A 143 10.56 13.23 40.00
CA ARG A 143 11.09 12.22 39.09
C ARG A 143 10.92 12.63 37.64
N VAL A 144 11.84 12.17 36.81
CA VAL A 144 11.67 12.21 35.35
C VAL A 144 10.53 11.26 34.94
N CYS A 145 9.54 11.79 34.24
CA CYS A 145 8.40 11.04 33.72
C CYS A 145 8.70 10.45 32.35
N ASP A 146 9.24 11.30 31.47
CA ASP A 146 9.50 10.94 30.07
C ASP A 146 10.61 11.81 29.49
N MET A 147 11.15 11.41 28.35
CA MET A 147 12.24 12.12 27.71
C MET A 147 12.21 11.94 26.18
N SER A 148 12.73 12.95 25.47
CA SER A 148 12.89 12.94 24.02
C SER A 148 14.09 13.78 23.63
N ASP A 149 14.73 13.48 22.50
CA ASP A 149 15.96 14.15 22.10
C ASP A 149 15.81 14.98 20.83
N VAL A 150 16.53 16.09 20.77
CA VAL A 150 16.65 16.98 19.61
C VAL A 150 18.12 17.32 19.41
N GLY A 151 18.74 16.71 18.41
CA GLY A 151 20.15 16.92 18.12
C GLY A 151 21.07 16.58 19.30
N ASP A 152 21.80 17.57 19.80
CA ASP A 152 22.73 17.46 20.94
C ASP A 152 22.07 17.60 22.31
N ARG A 153 20.74 17.80 22.38
CA ARG A 153 19.99 18.00 23.61
C ARG A 153 19.03 16.87 23.89
N LEU A 154 18.95 16.49 25.14
CA LEU A 154 17.93 15.62 25.69
C LEU A 154 16.96 16.43 26.54
N TYR A 155 15.69 16.42 26.18
CA TYR A 155 14.64 17.06 26.95
C TYR A 155 13.96 16.05 27.87
N VAL A 156 13.87 16.38 29.14
CA VAL A 156 13.20 15.58 30.17
C VAL A 156 12.04 16.37 30.76
N VAL A 157 10.96 15.67 31.08
CA VAL A 157 9.82 16.25 31.81
C VAL A 157 9.67 15.55 33.14
N HIS A 158 9.52 16.39 34.21
CA HIS A 158 9.43 15.94 35.59
C HIS A 158 7.98 15.75 36.04
N THR A 159 7.78 15.02 37.16
CA THR A 159 6.45 14.87 37.79
C THR A 159 5.86 16.21 38.26
N SER A 160 6.66 17.24 38.52
CA SER A 160 6.22 18.60 38.80
C SER A 160 5.70 19.35 37.55
N GLY A 161 5.94 18.84 36.35
CA GLY A 161 5.68 19.53 35.08
C GLY A 161 6.83 20.47 34.64
N VAL A 162 7.95 20.46 35.32
CA VAL A 162 9.16 21.15 34.86
C VAL A 162 9.75 20.43 33.66
N VAL A 163 10.14 21.20 32.64
CA VAL A 163 10.83 20.70 31.45
C VAL A 163 12.28 21.16 31.49
N GLU A 164 13.23 20.26 31.46
CA GLU A 164 14.66 20.55 31.36
C GLU A 164 15.25 20.06 30.04
N GLY A 165 16.16 20.85 29.48
CA GLY A 165 16.99 20.46 28.35
C GLY A 165 18.43 20.24 28.80
N ILE A 166 18.94 19.03 28.61
CA ILE A 166 20.26 18.59 29.04
C ILE A 166 21.15 18.48 27.82
N ASP A 167 22.33 19.07 27.85
CA ASP A 167 23.35 18.87 26.85
C ASP A 167 23.92 17.45 26.99
N LYS A 168 23.84 16.64 25.91
CA LYS A 168 24.23 15.22 25.93
C LYS A 168 25.71 15.00 26.20
N ALA A 169 26.57 15.95 25.83
CA ALA A 169 28.02 15.83 25.96
C ALA A 169 28.49 16.20 27.38
N SER A 170 28.05 17.35 27.91
CA SER A 170 28.45 17.82 29.24
C SER A 170 27.60 17.25 30.36
N GLY A 171 26.33 16.90 30.07
CA GLY A 171 25.34 16.53 31.09
C GLY A 171 24.78 17.70 31.88
N GLU A 172 25.06 18.94 31.47
CA GLU A 172 24.57 20.14 32.14
C GLU A 172 23.16 20.49 31.67
N SER A 173 22.35 21.03 32.60
CA SER A 173 21.04 21.61 32.28
C SER A 173 21.22 22.96 31.61
N VAL A 174 20.84 23.06 30.35
CA VAL A 174 21.00 24.25 29.49
C VAL A 174 19.67 24.93 29.13
N TYR A 175 18.57 24.31 29.50
CA TYR A 175 17.21 24.83 29.25
C TYR A 175 16.29 24.48 30.43
N ARG A 176 15.38 25.38 30.77
CA ARG A 176 14.36 25.17 31.80
C ARG A 176 13.09 25.91 31.44
N ASP A 177 11.95 25.23 31.59
CA ASP A 177 10.62 25.81 31.43
C ASP A 177 9.66 25.26 32.50
N GLU A 178 8.77 26.10 33.01
CA GLU A 178 7.87 25.76 34.10
C GLU A 178 6.38 25.89 33.72
N TYR A 179 6.06 26.04 32.43
CA TYR A 179 4.68 26.27 32.01
C TYR A 179 3.73 25.12 32.42
N LEU A 180 4.19 23.87 32.37
CA LEU A 180 3.36 22.73 32.71
C LEU A 180 3.19 22.48 34.20
N THR A 181 3.88 23.25 35.09
CA THR A 181 3.77 23.09 36.56
C THR A 181 2.35 23.36 37.08
N GLN A 182 1.55 24.15 36.38
CA GLN A 182 0.14 24.35 36.68
C GLN A 182 -0.69 23.06 36.59
N TYR A 183 -0.16 22.04 35.95
CA TYR A 183 -0.76 20.71 35.78
C TYR A 183 -0.05 19.63 36.61
N ALA A 184 0.74 19.98 37.60
CA ALA A 184 1.52 19.04 38.43
C ALA A 184 0.69 17.92 39.07
N ASN A 185 -0.61 18.14 39.29
CA ASN A 185 -1.54 17.13 39.79
C ASN A 185 -1.68 15.92 38.85
N ALA A 186 -1.28 16.02 37.56
CA ALA A 186 -1.26 14.92 36.63
C ALA A 186 -0.19 13.86 36.98
N GLN A 187 0.90 14.27 37.62
CA GLN A 187 2.04 13.46 38.08
C GLN A 187 2.72 12.60 37.01
N LEU A 188 2.21 12.61 35.77
CA LEU A 188 2.76 11.89 34.66
C LEU A 188 2.54 12.69 33.37
N PHE A 189 3.65 13.02 32.74
CA PHE A 189 3.73 13.75 31.48
C PHE A 189 4.49 12.91 30.46
N TYR A 190 4.12 13.06 29.20
CA TYR A 190 4.80 12.45 28.06
C TYR A 190 5.32 13.54 27.14
N VAL A 191 6.45 13.30 26.50
CA VAL A 191 7.07 14.22 25.56
C VAL A 191 7.51 13.53 24.28
N PHE A 192 7.21 14.15 23.16
CA PHE A 192 7.68 13.76 21.83
C PHE A 192 8.36 14.98 21.18
N ALA A 193 9.54 14.80 20.59
CA ALA A 193 10.24 15.82 19.83
C ALA A 193 10.07 15.57 18.32
N ASP A 194 9.66 16.58 17.57
CA ASP A 194 9.55 16.48 16.12
C ASP A 194 10.85 16.89 15.40
N SER A 195 10.89 16.68 14.09
CA SER A 195 12.06 16.96 13.25
C SER A 195 12.41 18.46 13.14
N ASP A 196 11.48 19.37 13.43
CA ASP A 196 11.74 20.82 13.50
C ASP A 196 12.35 21.22 14.85
N GLY A 197 12.34 20.31 15.83
CA GLY A 197 12.83 20.51 17.19
C GLY A 197 11.79 21.11 18.13
N ASP A 198 10.51 21.05 17.77
CA ASP A 198 9.41 21.38 18.67
C ASP A 198 9.10 20.19 19.59
N LEU A 199 8.70 20.47 20.80
CA LEU A 199 8.34 19.49 21.81
C LEU A 199 6.82 19.44 21.97
N TRP A 200 6.29 18.22 21.95
CA TRP A 200 4.86 17.94 22.08
C TRP A 200 4.61 17.21 23.39
N PHE A 201 3.73 17.76 24.23
CA PHE A 201 3.42 17.21 25.55
C PHE A 201 1.97 16.83 25.67
N PHE A 202 1.73 15.70 26.33
CA PHE A 202 0.39 15.29 26.77
C PHE A 202 0.46 14.67 28.16
N LEU A 203 -0.68 14.59 28.82
CA LEU A 203 -0.77 14.20 30.21
C LEU A 203 -1.39 12.81 30.33
N ASN A 204 -1.17 12.17 31.48
CA ASN A 204 -1.85 10.95 31.88
C ASN A 204 -3.35 11.00 31.54
N PRO A 205 -3.94 9.91 30.99
CA PRO A 205 -5.33 9.85 30.56
C PRO A 205 -6.36 10.31 31.59
N GLY A 206 -6.09 10.08 32.89
CA GLY A 206 -6.96 10.55 33.99
C GLY A 206 -6.99 12.08 34.18
N TYR A 207 -6.01 12.79 33.63
CA TYR A 207 -5.85 14.24 33.72
C TYR A 207 -5.71 14.92 32.35
N SER A 208 -6.24 14.30 31.31
CA SER A 208 -6.11 14.78 29.92
C SER A 208 -6.56 16.24 29.75
N ARG A 209 -5.76 17.01 29.04
CA ARG A 209 -5.99 18.43 28.72
C ARG A 209 -5.76 18.74 27.23
N GLY A 210 -5.70 17.71 26.37
CA GLY A 210 -5.32 17.86 24.96
C GLY A 210 -3.82 17.77 24.77
N LEU A 211 -3.31 18.50 23.78
CA LEU A 211 -1.92 18.47 23.35
C LEU A 211 -1.29 19.85 23.47
N PHE A 212 -0.10 19.91 24.02
CA PHE A 212 0.70 21.13 24.13
C PHE A 212 1.90 21.05 23.19
N ARG A 213 2.22 22.15 22.52
CA ARG A 213 3.44 22.32 21.72
C ARG A 213 4.30 23.42 22.32
N LEU A 214 5.57 23.16 22.52
CA LEU A 214 6.59 24.13 22.92
C LEU A 214 7.63 24.22 21.80
N ASN A 215 7.93 25.44 21.35
CA ASN A 215 9.14 25.68 20.59
C ASN A 215 10.24 26.14 21.57
N PRO A 216 11.30 25.32 21.80
CA PRO A 216 12.31 25.66 22.81
C PRO A 216 13.16 26.88 22.48
N LYS A 217 13.26 27.25 21.18
CA LYS A 217 14.04 28.41 20.73
C LYS A 217 13.31 29.73 20.99
N SER A 218 12.02 29.78 20.63
CA SER A 218 11.19 31.00 20.86
C SER A 218 10.52 31.03 22.23
N LYS A 219 10.49 29.91 22.94
CA LYS A 219 9.72 29.68 24.18
C LYS A 219 8.21 29.87 24.00
N GLU A 220 7.71 29.69 22.78
CA GLU A 220 6.29 29.82 22.46
C GLU A 220 5.57 28.53 22.77
N TRP A 221 4.48 28.62 23.52
CA TRP A 221 3.57 27.54 23.81
C TRP A 221 2.30 27.64 22.95
N LYS A 222 1.81 26.51 22.44
CA LYS A 222 0.48 26.37 21.84
C LYS A 222 -0.26 25.22 22.50
N HIS A 223 -1.56 25.37 22.66
CA HIS A 223 -2.41 24.39 23.30
C HIS A 223 -3.54 24.01 22.34
N TYR A 224 -3.69 22.72 22.06
CA TYR A 224 -4.70 22.15 21.18
C TYR A 224 -5.71 21.36 22.01
N THR A 225 -6.99 21.72 21.89
CA THR A 225 -8.12 21.07 22.56
C THR A 225 -9.27 20.83 21.57
N THR A 226 -10.39 20.32 22.04
CA THR A 226 -11.61 20.21 21.23
C THR A 226 -12.29 21.56 20.92
N GLU A 227 -11.87 22.65 21.61
CA GLU A 227 -12.48 23.98 21.51
C GLU A 227 -11.59 24.98 20.76
N THR A 228 -10.36 24.62 20.43
CA THR A 228 -9.44 25.49 19.68
C THR A 228 -9.82 25.55 18.19
N SER A 229 -9.41 26.61 17.49
CA SER A 229 -9.69 26.78 16.04
C SER A 229 -9.15 25.62 15.20
N VAL A 230 -8.04 25.02 15.63
CA VAL A 230 -7.51 23.75 15.09
C VAL A 230 -7.80 22.69 16.15
N ALA A 231 -9.01 22.14 16.10
CA ALA A 231 -9.57 21.31 17.16
C ALA A 231 -9.04 19.87 17.12
N LEU A 232 -8.84 19.28 18.30
CA LEU A 232 -8.71 17.84 18.46
C LEU A 232 -10.08 17.16 18.42
N SER A 233 -10.12 15.93 17.99
CA SER A 233 -11.32 15.09 18.04
C SER A 233 -11.66 14.60 19.46
N SER A 234 -10.65 14.52 20.34
CA SER A 234 -10.74 14.18 21.76
C SER A 234 -9.56 14.80 22.50
N ILE A 235 -9.77 15.25 23.73
CA ILE A 235 -8.69 15.76 24.61
C ILE A 235 -7.86 14.62 25.22
N MET A 236 -8.31 13.38 25.13
CA MET A 236 -7.60 12.23 25.68
C MET A 236 -6.53 11.75 24.69
N VAL A 237 -5.41 12.48 24.66
CA VAL A 237 -4.25 12.12 23.84
C VAL A 237 -3.53 10.94 24.48
N ARG A 238 -3.15 9.95 23.66
CA ARG A 238 -2.49 8.71 24.06
C ARG A 238 -1.07 8.61 23.59
N ASP A 239 -0.81 9.12 22.37
CA ASP A 239 0.52 9.07 21.76
C ASP A 239 0.65 10.09 20.62
N VAL A 240 1.90 10.44 20.26
CA VAL A 240 2.23 11.38 19.19
C VAL A 240 3.39 10.83 18.36
N ALA A 241 3.28 10.93 17.04
CA ALA A 241 4.34 10.59 16.10
C ALA A 241 4.38 11.59 14.94
N GLU A 242 5.49 11.64 14.21
CA GLU A 242 5.64 12.48 13.02
C GLU A 242 5.75 11.62 11.76
N ASP A 243 5.02 11.96 10.69
CA ASP A 243 5.15 11.28 9.39
C ASP A 243 6.33 11.83 8.56
N MET A 244 6.60 11.23 7.38
CA MET A 244 7.69 11.62 6.49
C MET A 244 7.52 13.04 5.90
N ASN A 245 6.31 13.60 5.95
CA ASN A 245 6.00 14.94 5.45
C ASN A 245 6.07 16.01 6.55
N GLY A 246 6.41 15.62 7.79
CA GLY A 246 6.45 16.51 8.96
C GLY A 246 5.08 16.80 9.55
N ASN A 247 4.03 16.05 9.22
CA ASN A 247 2.74 16.16 9.88
C ASN A 247 2.77 15.41 11.22
N ILE A 248 2.11 15.98 12.21
CA ILE A 248 2.00 15.38 13.55
C ILE A 248 0.74 14.52 13.62
N TRP A 249 0.95 13.24 13.85
CA TRP A 249 -0.09 12.25 14.10
C TRP A 249 -0.34 12.16 15.61
N ILE A 250 -1.59 12.25 16.01
CA ILE A 250 -2.02 12.32 17.41
C ILE A 250 -3.03 11.21 17.63
N ALA A 251 -2.63 10.17 18.35
CA ALA A 251 -3.51 9.11 18.81
C ALA A 251 -4.42 9.63 19.92
N THR A 252 -5.70 9.34 19.83
CA THR A 252 -6.66 9.74 20.86
C THR A 252 -7.54 8.58 21.28
N ASP A 253 -8.00 8.64 22.52
CA ASP A 253 -9.03 7.72 22.99
C ASP A 253 -10.42 8.25 22.56
N HIS A 254 -11.21 7.39 21.90
CA HIS A 254 -12.53 7.65 21.30
C HIS A 254 -12.57 8.62 20.12
N GLY A 255 -11.49 9.34 19.80
CA GLY A 255 -11.45 10.33 18.71
C GLY A 255 -10.79 9.83 17.40
N GLY A 256 -10.16 8.65 17.43
CA GLY A 256 -9.35 8.15 16.31
C GLY A 256 -7.97 8.81 16.26
N ILE A 257 -7.47 9.04 15.06
CA ILE A 257 -6.18 9.71 14.82
C ILE A 257 -6.44 11.10 14.25
N ASN A 258 -5.78 12.10 14.82
CA ASN A 258 -5.76 13.47 14.32
C ASN A 258 -4.41 13.69 13.63
N ILE A 259 -4.40 14.32 12.46
CA ILE A 259 -3.19 14.63 11.70
C ILE A 259 -3.11 16.14 11.52
N LEU A 260 -2.15 16.75 12.18
CA LEU A 260 -1.89 18.17 12.12
C LEU A 260 -0.84 18.46 11.03
N ASP A 261 -1.27 19.15 9.97
CA ASP A 261 -0.36 19.81 9.05
C ASP A 261 0.14 21.12 9.72
N LYS A 262 1.41 21.11 10.18
CA LYS A 262 2.03 22.26 10.86
C LYS A 262 2.14 23.48 9.97
N ARG A 263 2.35 23.28 8.64
CA ARG A 263 2.57 24.37 7.66
C ARG A 263 1.28 25.10 7.32
N LEU A 264 0.21 24.31 7.10
CA LEU A 264 -1.12 24.85 6.79
C LEU A 264 -1.95 25.16 8.04
N ASN A 265 -1.46 24.79 9.23
CA ASN A 265 -2.18 24.86 10.51
C ASN A 265 -3.59 24.25 10.38
N ARG A 266 -3.69 23.05 9.80
CA ARG A 266 -4.94 22.35 9.48
C ARG A 266 -4.93 20.94 10.09
N MET A 267 -6.08 20.57 10.70
CA MET A 267 -6.30 19.23 11.25
C MET A 267 -7.12 18.37 10.29
N ARG A 268 -6.69 17.12 10.09
CA ARG A 268 -7.45 16.05 9.43
C ARG A 268 -7.68 14.93 10.43
N TYR A 269 -8.72 14.12 10.20
CA TYR A 269 -9.11 13.08 11.14
C TYR A 269 -9.24 11.73 10.42
N ILE A 270 -8.66 10.68 11.01
CA ILE A 270 -8.88 9.29 10.60
C ILE A 270 -9.72 8.63 11.68
N ARG A 271 -10.90 8.14 11.30
CA ARG A 271 -11.86 7.50 12.21
C ARG A 271 -12.32 6.15 11.68
N ASN A 272 -12.78 5.31 12.59
CA ASN A 272 -13.45 4.07 12.23
C ASN A 272 -14.74 4.38 11.45
N ASN A 273 -14.92 3.66 10.34
CA ASN A 273 -16.18 3.60 9.60
C ASN A 273 -16.58 2.11 9.50
N PRO A 274 -17.65 1.67 10.19
CA PRO A 274 -18.07 0.27 10.19
C PRO A 274 -18.40 -0.30 8.79
N PHE A 275 -18.73 0.57 7.84
CA PHE A 275 -19.02 0.20 6.46
C PHE A 275 -17.77 0.17 5.55
N ASN A 276 -16.62 0.58 6.06
CA ASN A 276 -15.36 0.57 5.33
C ASN A 276 -14.29 -0.25 6.07
N GLN A 277 -14.04 -1.48 5.62
CA GLN A 277 -13.04 -2.38 6.23
C GLN A 277 -11.59 -1.89 6.13
N THR A 278 -11.30 -0.90 5.27
CA THR A 278 -9.98 -0.27 5.17
C THR A 278 -9.85 0.98 6.04
N SER A 279 -10.92 1.37 6.75
CA SER A 279 -10.86 2.44 7.74
C SER A 279 -10.13 1.97 9.01
N LEU A 280 -9.80 2.91 9.89
CA LEU A 280 -9.26 2.61 11.21
C LEU A 280 -10.14 1.57 11.92
N SER A 281 -9.57 0.51 12.46
CA SER A 281 -10.31 -0.60 13.06
C SER A 281 -11.09 -0.21 14.32
N GLN A 282 -10.63 0.84 15.04
CA GLN A 282 -11.27 1.37 16.26
C GLN A 282 -10.83 2.83 16.51
N ASN A 283 -11.73 3.64 17.12
CA ASN A 283 -11.43 5.04 17.47
C ASN A 283 -10.60 5.23 18.75
N SER A 284 -10.35 4.19 19.53
CA SER A 284 -9.44 4.23 20.67
C SER A 284 -8.07 3.73 20.24
N VAL A 285 -7.18 4.67 19.91
CA VAL A 285 -5.80 4.41 19.46
C VAL A 285 -4.87 4.65 20.63
N ILE A 286 -4.02 3.65 20.93
CA ILE A 286 -3.16 3.64 22.12
C ILE A 286 -1.75 4.09 21.80
N CYS A 287 -1.18 3.64 20.68
CA CYS A 287 0.19 3.96 20.30
C CYS A 287 0.32 4.19 18.80
N LEU A 288 1.31 4.98 18.43
CA LEU A 288 1.72 5.28 17.06
C LEU A 288 3.20 4.97 16.89
N TYR A 289 3.56 4.50 15.73
CA TYR A 289 4.96 4.28 15.39
C TYR A 289 5.17 4.53 13.90
N ARG A 290 6.17 5.35 13.56
CA ARG A 290 6.64 5.50 12.18
C ARG A 290 7.86 4.63 11.98
N ASP A 291 7.81 3.73 11.02
CA ASP A 291 8.98 2.95 10.69
C ASP A 291 9.93 3.71 9.72
N ASP A 292 11.09 3.14 9.48
CA ASP A 292 12.15 3.69 8.63
C ASP A 292 11.77 3.77 7.15
N THR A 293 10.73 3.03 6.72
CA THR A 293 10.17 3.08 5.35
C THR A 293 9.05 4.11 5.21
N GLY A 294 8.63 4.75 6.30
CA GLY A 294 7.57 5.75 6.34
C GLY A 294 6.18 5.19 6.60
N ILE A 295 6.05 3.91 6.89
CA ILE A 295 4.76 3.33 7.29
C ILE A 295 4.41 3.84 8.69
N MET A 296 3.20 4.39 8.84
CA MET A 296 2.62 4.76 10.12
C MET A 296 1.82 3.58 10.67
N TRP A 297 2.27 3.05 11.78
CA TRP A 297 1.62 1.97 12.52
C TRP A 297 0.79 2.55 13.66
N ALA A 298 -0.42 2.02 13.87
CA ALA A 298 -1.34 2.47 14.90
C ALA A 298 -1.91 1.27 15.66
N GLY A 299 -1.54 1.15 16.92
CA GLY A 299 -2.06 0.13 17.83
C GLY A 299 -3.38 0.60 18.48
N THR A 300 -4.38 -0.26 18.50
CA THR A 300 -5.70 0.04 19.08
C THR A 300 -5.94 -0.68 20.40
N TYR A 301 -6.95 -0.22 21.14
CA TYR A 301 -7.30 -0.77 22.45
C TYR A 301 -7.82 -2.21 22.38
N LYS A 302 -8.62 -2.57 21.34
CA LYS A 302 -9.24 -3.92 21.25
C LYS A 302 -9.28 -4.53 19.83
N ASN A 303 -8.81 -3.83 18.81
CA ASN A 303 -8.96 -4.27 17.42
C ASN A 303 -7.62 -4.39 16.68
N GLY A 304 -6.56 -4.74 17.42
CA GLY A 304 -5.25 -5.05 16.86
C GLY A 304 -4.51 -3.84 16.33
N ILE A 305 -3.72 -4.04 15.29
CA ILE A 305 -2.84 -3.04 14.70
C ILE A 305 -3.31 -2.64 13.31
N ASN A 306 -3.27 -1.35 13.03
CA ASN A 306 -3.48 -0.74 11.72
C ASN A 306 -2.16 -0.21 11.18
N TYR A 307 -2.04 -0.11 9.86
CA TYR A 307 -0.90 0.54 9.23
C TYR A 307 -1.36 1.40 8.07
N TYR A 308 -0.65 2.50 7.86
CA TYR A 308 -0.89 3.46 6.80
C TYR A 308 0.43 3.83 6.12
N HIS A 309 0.44 3.80 4.80
CA HIS A 309 1.53 4.33 3.99
C HIS A 309 0.96 5.02 2.76
N GLU A 310 1.52 6.15 2.35
CA GLU A 310 1.02 6.89 1.18
C GLU A 310 1.02 6.06 -0.11
N SER A 311 1.97 5.15 -0.26
CA SER A 311 2.03 4.26 -1.43
C SER A 311 0.99 3.15 -1.43
N ILE A 312 0.38 2.79 -0.28
CA ILE A 312 -0.68 1.78 -0.20
C ILE A 312 -1.97 2.30 -0.85
N PHE A 313 -2.18 3.62 -0.85
CA PHE A 313 -3.34 4.26 -1.44
C PHE A 313 -3.10 4.82 -2.85
N LYS A 314 -2.08 4.34 -3.58
CA LYS A 314 -1.92 4.66 -5.00
C LYS A 314 -3.15 4.24 -5.82
N PHE A 315 -3.93 3.29 -5.31
CA PHE A 315 -5.13 2.79 -5.96
C PHE A 315 -6.36 3.10 -5.10
N GLN A 316 -7.22 3.96 -5.63
CA GLN A 316 -8.54 4.17 -5.03
C GLN A 316 -9.39 2.91 -5.23
N THR A 317 -9.88 2.32 -4.14
CA THR A 317 -10.79 1.18 -4.24
C THR A 317 -12.20 1.69 -4.47
N ILE A 318 -12.76 1.39 -5.63
CA ILE A 318 -14.16 1.64 -5.95
C ILE A 318 -14.93 0.36 -5.58
N ARG A 319 -15.85 0.46 -4.63
CA ARG A 319 -16.69 -0.66 -4.19
C ARG A 319 -18.10 -0.48 -4.67
N TYR A 320 -18.71 -1.58 -5.07
CA TYR A 320 -20.13 -1.64 -5.37
C TYR A 320 -20.98 -1.35 -4.13
N PRO A 321 -22.08 -0.60 -4.24
CA PRO A 321 -23.07 -0.51 -3.19
C PRO A 321 -23.64 -1.90 -2.85
N LEU A 322 -23.76 -2.20 -1.55
CA LEU A 322 -24.30 -3.48 -1.05
C LEU A 322 -25.70 -3.82 -1.63
N GLU A 323 -26.46 -2.83 -2.00
CA GLU A 323 -27.80 -2.97 -2.58
C GLU A 323 -27.76 -3.58 -3.99
N LEU A 324 -26.71 -3.27 -4.77
CA LEU A 324 -26.46 -3.88 -6.08
C LEU A 324 -25.81 -5.27 -5.96
N MET A 325 -25.17 -5.58 -4.82
CA MET A 325 -24.56 -6.89 -4.58
C MET A 325 -25.56 -8.03 -4.39
N ARG A 326 -26.81 -7.75 -4.01
CA ARG A 326 -27.84 -8.78 -3.79
C ARG A 326 -28.16 -9.58 -5.07
N ASP A 327 -27.96 -8.97 -6.24
CA ASP A 327 -28.23 -9.58 -7.55
C ASP A 327 -26.96 -10.00 -8.33
N ILE A 328 -25.77 -9.80 -7.75
CA ILE A 328 -24.50 -10.06 -8.42
C ILE A 328 -23.83 -11.27 -7.77
N PHE A 329 -24.05 -12.44 -8.36
CA PHE A 329 -23.47 -13.71 -7.91
C PHE A 329 -21.97 -13.87 -8.26
N ASN A 330 -21.43 -13.09 -9.22
CA ASN A 330 -20.02 -13.11 -9.63
C ASN A 330 -19.54 -11.67 -9.82
N ASN A 331 -18.50 -11.27 -9.08
CA ASN A 331 -17.87 -9.94 -9.15
C ASN A 331 -16.67 -9.91 -10.12
N ASP A 332 -16.64 -10.78 -11.13
CA ASP A 332 -15.53 -10.83 -12.06
C ASP A 332 -15.67 -9.73 -13.11
N PHE A 333 -14.68 -8.84 -13.15
CA PHE A 333 -14.55 -7.79 -14.14
C PHE A 333 -13.56 -8.21 -15.22
N ASN A 334 -14.00 -8.16 -16.49
CA ASN A 334 -13.18 -8.60 -17.62
C ASN A 334 -12.42 -7.43 -18.28
N CYS A 335 -13.07 -6.26 -18.38
CA CYS A 335 -12.52 -5.11 -19.09
C CYS A 335 -13.06 -3.79 -18.54
N ILE A 336 -12.27 -2.73 -18.67
CA ILE A 336 -12.63 -1.37 -18.22
C ILE A 336 -12.19 -0.38 -19.31
N VAL A 337 -13.05 0.58 -19.62
CA VAL A 337 -12.80 1.68 -20.55
C VAL A 337 -13.31 2.98 -19.95
N GLU A 338 -12.51 4.05 -20.05
CA GLU A 338 -12.91 5.40 -19.66
C GLU A 338 -13.51 6.13 -20.86
N ASP A 339 -14.67 6.77 -20.68
CA ASP A 339 -15.30 7.59 -21.72
C ASP A 339 -14.71 9.03 -21.79
N LYS A 340 -15.32 9.90 -22.58
CA LYS A 340 -14.87 11.29 -22.74
C LYS A 340 -15.18 12.17 -21.54
N GLU A 341 -16.20 11.83 -20.79
CA GLU A 341 -16.67 12.47 -19.58
C GLU A 341 -15.84 12.07 -18.35
N GLY A 342 -15.06 10.99 -18.45
CA GLY A 342 -14.24 10.44 -17.37
C GLY A 342 -14.93 9.34 -16.58
N ASP A 343 -16.12 8.92 -17.01
CA ASP A 343 -16.85 7.79 -16.41
C ASP A 343 -16.24 6.45 -16.80
N LEU A 344 -16.37 5.46 -15.92
CA LEU A 344 -15.86 4.13 -16.17
C LEU A 344 -16.96 3.19 -16.69
N TRP A 345 -16.69 2.58 -17.82
CA TRP A 345 -17.48 1.48 -18.36
C TRP A 345 -16.79 0.16 -18.01
N ILE A 346 -17.53 -0.75 -17.40
CA ILE A 346 -16.98 -1.98 -16.80
C ILE A 346 -17.75 -3.18 -17.36
N GLY A 347 -17.04 -4.04 -18.08
CA GLY A 347 -17.57 -5.31 -18.59
C GLY A 347 -17.43 -6.42 -17.55
N THR A 348 -18.49 -7.23 -17.37
CA THR A 348 -18.56 -8.27 -16.34
C THR A 348 -18.76 -9.67 -16.92
N SER A 349 -18.45 -10.69 -16.10
CA SER A 349 -18.68 -12.11 -16.41
C SER A 349 -20.09 -12.58 -16.04
N GLY A 350 -21.14 -11.96 -16.64
CA GLY A 350 -22.53 -12.40 -16.45
C GLY A 350 -23.49 -11.40 -15.84
N ASN A 351 -22.99 -10.21 -15.45
CA ASN A 351 -23.82 -9.12 -14.93
C ASN A 351 -24.04 -7.97 -15.92
N GLY A 352 -23.63 -8.17 -17.17
CA GLY A 352 -23.75 -7.18 -18.23
C GLY A 352 -22.68 -6.11 -18.19
N LEU A 353 -23.05 -4.91 -18.57
CA LEU A 353 -22.21 -3.72 -18.63
C LEU A 353 -22.63 -2.74 -17.54
N LEU A 354 -21.65 -2.14 -16.90
CA LEU A 354 -21.84 -1.12 -15.87
C LEU A 354 -21.21 0.19 -16.30
N ARG A 355 -21.88 1.30 -16.05
CA ARG A 355 -21.31 2.63 -16.09
C ARG A 355 -21.20 3.17 -14.68
N TYR A 356 -20.02 3.59 -14.29
CA TYR A 356 -19.76 4.25 -13.01
C TYR A 356 -19.46 5.72 -13.26
N ASP A 357 -20.32 6.58 -12.75
CA ASP A 357 -20.16 8.02 -12.74
C ASP A 357 -19.19 8.40 -11.61
N ARG A 358 -18.04 8.97 -11.98
CA ARG A 358 -17.00 9.33 -11.00
C ARG A 358 -17.32 10.55 -10.15
N GLU A 359 -18.18 11.44 -10.62
CA GLU A 359 -18.56 12.65 -9.88
C GLU A 359 -19.60 12.34 -8.82
N THR A 360 -20.62 11.56 -9.17
CA THR A 360 -21.72 11.23 -8.26
C THR A 360 -21.49 9.95 -7.47
N GLY A 361 -20.63 9.05 -7.95
CA GLY A 361 -20.43 7.72 -7.41
C GLY A 361 -21.56 6.74 -7.72
N GLU A 362 -22.47 7.09 -8.63
CA GLU A 362 -23.59 6.27 -9.03
C GLU A 362 -23.24 5.25 -10.12
N TYR A 363 -24.00 4.16 -10.14
CA TYR A 363 -23.85 3.09 -11.14
C TYR A 363 -25.13 2.93 -11.96
N VAL A 364 -24.95 2.82 -13.28
CA VAL A 364 -26.00 2.41 -14.21
C VAL A 364 -25.64 1.04 -14.77
N ARG A 365 -26.60 0.10 -14.77
CA ARG A 365 -26.40 -1.26 -15.28
C ARG A 365 -27.20 -1.51 -16.55
N TYR A 366 -26.55 -2.03 -17.58
CA TYR A 366 -27.16 -2.47 -18.84
C TYR A 366 -27.12 -3.99 -18.92
N ARG A 367 -28.26 -4.61 -19.20
CA ARG A 367 -28.42 -6.06 -19.32
C ARG A 367 -28.75 -6.47 -20.75
N ALA A 368 -28.52 -7.74 -21.04
CA ALA A 368 -28.92 -8.31 -22.31
C ALA A 368 -30.43 -8.30 -22.50
N GLY A 369 -30.89 -7.92 -23.69
CA GLY A 369 -32.31 -7.95 -24.10
C GLY A 369 -32.41 -8.36 -25.56
N ARG A 370 -33.14 -9.43 -25.81
CA ARG A 370 -33.39 -9.90 -27.17
C ARG A 370 -34.22 -8.87 -27.91
N GLU A 371 -33.67 -8.12 -28.85
CA GLU A 371 -34.39 -7.17 -29.74
C GLU A 371 -34.66 -5.75 -29.19
N SER A 372 -34.05 -5.33 -28.08
CA SER A 372 -34.19 -3.96 -27.58
C SER A 372 -33.02 -3.09 -28.02
N GLU A 373 -33.29 -1.96 -28.69
CA GLU A 373 -32.27 -0.93 -29.02
C GLU A 373 -31.64 -0.30 -27.75
N ASN A 374 -32.17 -0.61 -26.56
CA ASN A 374 -31.73 -0.11 -25.27
C ASN A 374 -31.03 -1.20 -24.42
N ALA A 375 -30.64 -2.31 -25.02
CA ALA A 375 -30.02 -3.43 -24.33
C ALA A 375 -28.73 -3.88 -25.04
N ILE A 376 -27.80 -4.47 -24.32
CA ILE A 376 -26.59 -5.10 -24.88
C ILE A 376 -26.92 -6.49 -25.44
N SER A 377 -26.04 -7.05 -26.31
CA SER A 377 -26.29 -8.35 -26.95
C SER A 377 -26.17 -9.52 -25.99
N GLY A 378 -25.29 -9.44 -24.97
CA GLY A 378 -25.02 -10.50 -24.01
C GLY A 378 -24.53 -9.97 -22.67
N ASP A 379 -24.81 -10.73 -21.59
CA ASP A 379 -24.43 -10.35 -20.21
C ASP A 379 -22.97 -10.66 -19.84
N VAL A 380 -22.25 -11.45 -20.67
CA VAL A 380 -20.81 -11.70 -20.50
C VAL A 380 -20.04 -10.80 -21.45
N VAL A 381 -19.61 -9.64 -20.96
CA VAL A 381 -18.82 -8.67 -21.71
C VAL A 381 -17.34 -8.93 -21.46
N ILE A 382 -16.60 -9.41 -22.49
CA ILE A 382 -15.19 -9.83 -22.36
C ILE A 382 -14.23 -8.70 -22.70
N SER A 383 -14.54 -7.95 -23.76
CA SER A 383 -13.65 -6.90 -24.30
C SER A 383 -14.41 -5.63 -24.61
N MET A 384 -13.73 -4.51 -24.51
CA MET A 384 -14.26 -3.19 -24.87
C MET A 384 -13.20 -2.34 -25.57
N ALA A 385 -13.65 -1.53 -26.50
CA ALA A 385 -12.84 -0.47 -27.12
C ALA A 385 -13.69 0.77 -27.35
N LYS A 386 -13.06 1.94 -27.25
CA LYS A 386 -13.68 3.23 -27.61
C LYS A 386 -13.07 3.67 -28.95
N ASP A 387 -13.91 4.03 -29.93
CA ASP A 387 -13.43 4.54 -31.19
C ASP A 387 -13.14 6.05 -31.14
N LEU A 388 -12.59 6.59 -32.22
CA LEU A 388 -12.17 7.99 -32.31
C LEU A 388 -13.34 8.97 -32.23
N ASP A 389 -14.54 8.53 -32.57
CA ASP A 389 -15.79 9.31 -32.47
C ASP A 389 -16.41 9.24 -31.07
N GLY A 390 -15.89 8.34 -30.21
CA GLY A 390 -16.34 8.14 -28.84
C GLY A 390 -17.41 7.06 -28.70
N LYS A 391 -17.70 6.31 -29.76
CA LYS A 391 -18.59 5.17 -29.71
C LYS A 391 -17.90 4.03 -28.96
N LEU A 392 -18.64 3.37 -28.06
CA LEU A 392 -18.17 2.24 -27.31
C LEU A 392 -18.50 0.93 -28.03
N TRP A 393 -17.52 0.06 -28.17
CA TRP A 393 -17.65 -1.25 -28.74
C TRP A 393 -17.48 -2.32 -27.67
N LEU A 394 -18.39 -3.30 -27.63
CA LEU A 394 -18.49 -4.34 -26.62
C LEU A 394 -18.38 -5.70 -27.30
N GLY A 395 -17.37 -6.47 -26.97
CA GLY A 395 -17.25 -7.85 -27.36
C GLY A 395 -17.83 -8.77 -26.28
N THR A 396 -18.71 -9.68 -26.67
CA THR A 396 -19.38 -10.59 -25.74
C THR A 396 -19.01 -12.05 -26.02
N TYR A 397 -19.22 -12.90 -25.02
CA TYR A 397 -19.10 -14.35 -25.18
C TYR A 397 -20.40 -14.90 -25.80
N MET A 398 -20.28 -15.52 -26.96
CA MET A 398 -21.34 -16.20 -27.73
C MET A 398 -22.51 -15.33 -28.25
N GLU A 399 -22.52 -14.02 -27.95
CA GLU A 399 -23.65 -13.14 -28.34
C GLU A 399 -23.22 -11.99 -29.28
N GLY A 400 -21.98 -12.05 -29.81
CA GLY A 400 -21.47 -11.16 -30.84
C GLY A 400 -20.91 -9.83 -30.35
N LEU A 401 -20.96 -8.82 -31.21
CA LEU A 401 -20.42 -7.49 -31.00
C LEU A 401 -21.56 -6.48 -30.87
N THR A 402 -21.43 -5.56 -29.93
CA THR A 402 -22.38 -4.45 -29.74
C THR A 402 -21.65 -3.11 -29.85
N GLY A 403 -22.14 -2.19 -30.67
CA GLY A 403 -21.73 -0.80 -30.71
C GLY A 403 -22.73 0.09 -29.98
N PHE A 404 -22.24 1.01 -29.12
CA PHE A 404 -23.04 2.00 -28.39
C PHE A 404 -22.62 3.42 -28.75
N ASP A 405 -23.54 4.21 -29.28
CA ASP A 405 -23.29 5.58 -29.73
C ASP A 405 -23.61 6.65 -28.66
N GLY A 406 -23.82 6.25 -27.42
CA GLY A 406 -24.26 7.10 -26.31
C GLY A 406 -25.78 7.16 -26.15
N LYS A 407 -26.55 6.61 -27.11
CA LYS A 407 -28.03 6.61 -27.11
C LYS A 407 -28.63 5.27 -27.41
N ARG A 408 -28.07 4.53 -28.36
CA ARG A 408 -28.61 3.25 -28.87
C ARG A 408 -27.55 2.21 -29.00
N PHE A 409 -27.93 0.95 -28.79
CA PHE A 409 -27.11 -0.21 -29.02
C PHE A 409 -27.38 -0.80 -30.41
N LYS A 410 -26.34 -1.07 -31.18
CA LYS A 410 -26.41 -1.76 -32.46
C LYS A 410 -25.64 -3.07 -32.36
N HIS A 411 -26.31 -4.19 -32.71
CA HIS A 411 -25.74 -5.52 -32.61
C HIS A 411 -25.21 -6.02 -33.95
N TYR A 412 -24.09 -6.76 -33.88
CA TYR A 412 -23.48 -7.47 -35.01
C TYR A 412 -23.26 -8.91 -34.58
N ARG A 413 -23.74 -9.84 -35.40
CA ARG A 413 -23.65 -11.28 -35.15
C ARG A 413 -23.13 -12.00 -36.38
N ASP A 414 -22.54 -13.18 -36.16
CA ASP A 414 -22.29 -14.12 -37.21
C ASP A 414 -23.63 -14.64 -37.77
N ILE A 415 -23.81 -14.48 -39.07
CA ILE A 415 -24.98 -14.95 -39.79
C ILE A 415 -24.50 -16.08 -40.71
N PRO A 416 -24.88 -17.34 -40.44
CA PRO A 416 -24.46 -18.48 -41.26
C PRO A 416 -24.72 -18.27 -42.75
N GLY A 417 -23.66 -18.37 -43.54
CA GLY A 417 -23.70 -18.17 -44.99
C GLY A 417 -23.59 -16.76 -45.49
N SER A 418 -23.50 -15.73 -44.62
CA SER A 418 -23.16 -14.38 -44.98
C SER A 418 -21.66 -14.24 -45.26
N LYS A 419 -21.32 -13.43 -46.27
CA LYS A 419 -19.91 -13.07 -46.54
C LYS A 419 -19.53 -11.74 -45.90
N ASP A 420 -20.49 -11.02 -45.35
CA ASP A 420 -20.33 -9.74 -44.73
C ASP A 420 -20.86 -9.78 -43.30
N GLY A 421 -20.03 -9.42 -42.33
CA GLY A 421 -20.37 -9.39 -40.91
C GLY A 421 -19.33 -10.06 -40.02
N LEU A 422 -19.71 -10.32 -38.79
CA LEU A 422 -18.85 -10.93 -37.78
C LEU A 422 -18.66 -12.43 -38.13
N SER A 423 -17.47 -12.95 -37.91
CA SER A 423 -17.11 -14.35 -38.25
C SER A 423 -17.38 -15.35 -37.13
N ASN A 424 -17.44 -14.89 -35.89
CA ASN A 424 -17.77 -15.70 -34.72
C ASN A 424 -18.37 -14.84 -33.63
N ASN A 425 -19.34 -15.34 -32.90
CA ASN A 425 -20.06 -14.61 -31.88
C ASN A 425 -19.30 -14.49 -30.54
N SER A 426 -18.14 -15.13 -30.37
CA SER A 426 -17.29 -14.96 -29.19
C SER A 426 -16.16 -13.98 -29.50
N VAL A 427 -16.37 -12.72 -29.09
CA VAL A 427 -15.43 -11.61 -29.34
C VAL A 427 -14.53 -11.40 -28.14
N TYR A 428 -13.26 -11.81 -28.27
CA TYR A 428 -12.31 -11.83 -27.15
C TYR A 428 -11.46 -10.57 -27.04
N SER A 429 -11.18 -9.91 -28.16
CA SER A 429 -10.38 -8.68 -28.14
C SER A 429 -10.87 -7.67 -29.18
N LEU A 430 -10.74 -6.39 -28.83
CA LEU A 430 -11.10 -5.25 -29.66
C LEU A 430 -9.96 -4.23 -29.66
N TYR A 431 -9.67 -3.68 -30.84
CA TYR A 431 -8.72 -2.61 -31.01
C TYR A 431 -9.20 -1.64 -32.09
N VAL A 432 -9.05 -0.32 -31.87
CA VAL A 432 -9.37 0.72 -32.84
C VAL A 432 -8.07 1.35 -33.32
N ASP A 433 -7.81 1.33 -34.62
CA ASP A 433 -6.60 1.92 -35.19
C ASP A 433 -6.73 3.42 -35.48
N ALA A 434 -5.63 4.05 -35.89
CA ALA A 434 -5.55 5.48 -36.17
C ALA A 434 -6.46 5.94 -37.33
N LYS A 435 -6.97 5.03 -38.16
CA LYS A 435 -7.94 5.29 -39.22
C LYS A 435 -9.38 4.98 -38.81
N ASN A 436 -9.61 4.78 -37.52
CA ASN A 436 -10.92 4.43 -36.96
C ASN A 436 -11.48 3.10 -37.49
N ARG A 437 -10.62 2.15 -37.93
CA ARG A 437 -11.04 0.78 -38.24
C ARG A 437 -11.11 -0.01 -36.94
N LEU A 438 -12.17 -0.81 -36.79
CA LEU A 438 -12.34 -1.71 -35.66
C LEU A 438 -11.77 -3.10 -36.00
N TRP A 439 -10.78 -3.52 -35.23
CA TRP A 439 -10.17 -4.85 -35.28
C TRP A 439 -10.79 -5.73 -34.21
N ILE A 440 -11.22 -6.92 -34.59
CA ILE A 440 -12.06 -7.80 -33.80
C ILE A 440 -11.43 -9.18 -33.76
N GLY A 441 -10.85 -9.56 -32.63
CA GLY A 441 -10.31 -10.88 -32.39
C GLY A 441 -11.38 -11.81 -31.84
N THR A 442 -11.54 -12.96 -32.47
CA THR A 442 -12.57 -13.94 -32.12
C THR A 442 -11.97 -15.25 -31.63
N LEU A 443 -12.80 -16.08 -30.96
CA LEU A 443 -12.35 -17.35 -30.39
C LEU A 443 -12.09 -18.44 -31.42
N GLU A 444 -12.81 -18.48 -32.54
CA GLU A 444 -12.68 -19.55 -33.58
C GLU A 444 -12.85 -18.99 -34.99
N GLY A 445 -13.08 -17.71 -35.15
CA GLY A 445 -13.30 -17.06 -36.43
C GLY A 445 -12.11 -16.22 -36.91
N GLY A 446 -10.95 -16.32 -36.27
CA GLY A 446 -9.78 -15.52 -36.61
C GLY A 446 -9.93 -14.05 -36.25
N LEU A 447 -9.40 -13.19 -37.11
CA LEU A 447 -9.43 -11.75 -36.96
C LEU A 447 -10.29 -11.09 -38.03
N ASP A 448 -11.23 -10.27 -37.63
CA ASP A 448 -12.05 -9.42 -38.48
C ASP A 448 -11.62 -7.95 -38.38
N CYS A 449 -11.74 -7.21 -39.45
CA CYS A 449 -11.56 -5.76 -39.48
C CYS A 449 -12.75 -5.11 -40.16
N LEU A 450 -13.43 -4.22 -39.42
CA LEU A 450 -14.51 -3.37 -39.91
C LEU A 450 -13.97 -1.95 -40.18
N ASP A 451 -13.98 -1.55 -41.44
CA ASP A 451 -13.81 -0.16 -41.82
C ASP A 451 -15.13 0.57 -41.53
N GLN A 452 -15.15 1.37 -40.48
CA GLN A 452 -16.36 2.04 -40.02
C GLN A 452 -16.86 3.13 -41.01
N SER A 453 -15.95 3.67 -41.83
CA SER A 453 -16.29 4.72 -42.82
C SER A 453 -17.01 4.18 -44.04
N THR A 454 -16.65 2.98 -44.47
CA THR A 454 -17.18 2.32 -45.66
C THR A 454 -18.16 1.21 -45.36
N GLY A 455 -18.14 0.68 -44.14
CA GLY A 455 -18.89 -0.50 -43.72
C GLY A 455 -18.29 -1.81 -44.23
N LYS A 456 -17.11 -1.78 -44.85
CA LYS A 456 -16.46 -2.94 -45.43
C LYS A 456 -15.79 -3.82 -44.39
N TRP A 457 -15.97 -5.14 -44.50
CA TRP A 457 -15.29 -6.13 -43.69
C TRP A 457 -14.08 -6.74 -44.42
N THR A 458 -13.01 -7.01 -43.67
CA THR A 458 -11.80 -7.70 -44.11
C THR A 458 -11.47 -8.79 -43.10
N TYR A 459 -11.01 -9.96 -43.57
CA TYR A 459 -10.86 -11.15 -42.76
C TYR A 459 -9.46 -11.74 -42.85
N TYR A 460 -8.89 -12.12 -41.74
CA TYR A 460 -7.63 -12.83 -41.61
C TYR A 460 -7.87 -14.17 -40.91
N ARG A 461 -7.44 -15.23 -41.56
CA ARG A 461 -7.70 -16.59 -41.11
C ARG A 461 -6.43 -17.41 -41.10
N MET A 462 -6.41 -18.47 -40.31
CA MET A 462 -5.38 -19.49 -40.37
C MET A 462 -5.40 -20.19 -41.74
N GLY A 463 -4.22 -20.52 -42.30
CA GLY A 463 -4.09 -21.25 -43.56
C GLY A 463 -2.72 -21.10 -44.20
N ASP A 464 -2.58 -21.67 -45.40
CA ASP A 464 -1.32 -21.74 -46.16
C ASP A 464 -1.10 -20.50 -47.07
N LYS A 465 -1.95 -19.52 -47.01
CA LYS A 465 -1.81 -18.28 -47.82
C LYS A 465 -0.76 -17.35 -47.21
N GLU A 466 -0.09 -16.60 -48.07
CA GLU A 466 0.97 -15.64 -47.69
C GLU A 466 0.50 -14.61 -46.66
N ASN A 467 -0.81 -14.32 -46.61
CA ASN A 467 -1.42 -13.36 -45.67
C ASN A 467 -2.26 -14.04 -44.57
N ALA A 468 -1.93 -15.27 -44.21
CA ALA A 468 -2.62 -16.02 -43.15
C ALA A 468 -2.04 -15.72 -41.79
N ILE A 469 -2.90 -15.62 -40.76
CA ILE A 469 -2.49 -15.64 -39.36
C ILE A 469 -2.21 -17.07 -38.91
N ASN A 470 -1.45 -17.22 -37.83
CA ASN A 470 -1.02 -18.53 -37.34
C ASN A 470 -2.12 -19.31 -36.57
N SER A 471 -3.21 -18.65 -36.15
CA SER A 471 -4.36 -19.31 -35.51
C SER A 471 -5.64 -18.50 -35.66
N ASP A 472 -6.78 -19.18 -35.73
CA ASP A 472 -8.12 -18.57 -35.70
C ASP A 472 -8.61 -18.22 -34.29
N ILE A 473 -7.81 -18.51 -33.26
CA ILE A 473 -8.07 -18.12 -31.87
C ILE A 473 -7.23 -16.87 -31.53
N VAL A 474 -7.89 -15.70 -31.43
CA VAL A 474 -7.25 -14.43 -31.18
C VAL A 474 -7.62 -13.90 -29.81
N TYR A 475 -6.64 -13.82 -28.91
CA TYR A 475 -6.85 -13.40 -27.52
C TYR A 475 -6.61 -11.92 -27.27
N SER A 476 -5.67 -11.30 -27.99
CA SER A 476 -5.26 -9.92 -27.71
C SER A 476 -4.83 -9.17 -28.96
N LEU A 477 -5.10 -7.86 -28.99
CA LEU A 477 -4.77 -6.95 -30.07
C LEU A 477 -4.09 -5.70 -29.54
N SER A 478 -3.08 -5.20 -30.24
CA SER A 478 -2.43 -3.91 -30.00
C SER A 478 -1.99 -3.28 -31.31
N GLY A 479 -1.74 -1.98 -31.33
CA GLY A 479 -1.16 -1.28 -32.47
C GLY A 479 0.25 -0.81 -32.19
N ASP A 480 1.13 -0.84 -33.19
CA ASP A 480 2.45 -0.24 -33.08
C ASP A 480 2.46 1.20 -33.69
N GLU A 481 3.53 1.96 -33.43
CA GLU A 481 3.66 3.34 -33.94
C GLU A 481 3.71 3.44 -35.47
N LYS A 482 4.05 2.35 -36.16
CA LYS A 482 4.03 2.29 -37.63
C LYS A 482 2.64 2.01 -38.19
N GLY A 483 1.67 1.87 -37.29
CA GLY A 483 0.28 1.53 -37.63
C GLY A 483 0.05 0.05 -37.96
N ASN A 484 1.00 -0.85 -37.68
CA ASN A 484 0.76 -2.28 -37.79
C ASN A 484 -0.06 -2.77 -36.60
N ILE A 485 -0.84 -3.82 -36.84
CA ILE A 485 -1.62 -4.49 -35.80
C ILE A 485 -0.83 -5.69 -35.30
N VAL A 486 -0.63 -5.75 -33.99
CA VAL A 486 0.00 -6.88 -33.30
C VAL A 486 -1.11 -7.77 -32.75
N VAL A 487 -1.05 -9.05 -33.14
CA VAL A 487 -2.11 -10.03 -32.87
C VAL A 487 -1.55 -11.16 -32.04
N GLY A 488 -2.01 -11.28 -30.80
CA GLY A 488 -1.71 -12.41 -29.90
C GLY A 488 -2.73 -13.52 -30.07
N THR A 489 -2.25 -14.72 -30.37
CA THR A 489 -3.09 -15.88 -30.70
C THR A 489 -2.76 -17.07 -29.80
N SER A 490 -3.46 -18.21 -30.01
CA SER A 490 -3.14 -19.47 -29.36
C SER A 490 -1.86 -20.14 -29.89
N LEU A 491 -1.25 -19.61 -30.96
CA LEU A 491 -0.05 -20.18 -31.58
C LEU A 491 1.05 -19.13 -31.82
N GLY A 492 1.12 -18.09 -31.01
CA GLY A 492 2.14 -17.05 -31.04
C GLY A 492 1.62 -15.68 -31.48
N VAL A 493 2.49 -14.86 -32.04
CA VAL A 493 2.22 -13.45 -32.37
C VAL A 493 2.31 -13.23 -33.88
N ASN A 494 1.41 -12.43 -34.45
CA ASN A 494 1.48 -11.94 -35.82
C ASN A 494 1.51 -10.43 -35.90
N TRP A 495 2.19 -9.86 -36.88
CA TRP A 495 2.07 -8.46 -37.29
C TRP A 495 1.32 -8.35 -38.60
N ILE A 496 0.36 -7.48 -38.67
CA ILE A 496 -0.41 -7.18 -39.87
C ILE A 496 -0.15 -5.75 -40.29
N ASN A 497 0.30 -5.55 -41.52
CA ASN A 497 0.28 -4.24 -42.11
C ASN A 497 -1.12 -3.96 -42.68
N PRO A 498 -1.91 -3.06 -42.10
CA PRO A 498 -3.29 -2.86 -42.50
C PRO A 498 -3.47 -2.15 -43.86
N GLU A 499 -2.40 -1.60 -44.42
CA GLU A 499 -2.45 -0.95 -45.73
C GLU A 499 -2.20 -1.92 -46.89
N THR A 500 -1.34 -2.90 -46.64
CA THR A 500 -0.98 -3.90 -47.69
C THR A 500 -1.70 -5.22 -47.45
N GLY A 501 -2.21 -5.45 -46.24
CA GLY A 501 -2.75 -6.74 -45.82
C GLY A 501 -1.69 -7.81 -45.55
N ALA A 502 -0.40 -7.45 -45.61
CA ALA A 502 0.70 -8.40 -45.38
C ALA A 502 0.73 -8.83 -43.89
N VAL A 503 0.86 -10.15 -43.68
CA VAL A 503 0.98 -10.78 -42.36
C VAL A 503 2.38 -11.33 -42.18
N THR A 504 2.98 -11.06 -41.04
CA THR A 504 4.27 -11.63 -40.64
C THR A 504 4.11 -12.32 -39.31
N SER A 505 4.43 -13.60 -39.26
CA SER A 505 4.42 -14.36 -38.01
C SER A 505 5.73 -14.18 -37.27
N PHE A 506 5.63 -13.98 -35.95
CA PHE A 506 6.78 -13.84 -35.06
C PHE A 506 6.87 -15.03 -34.12
N ASN A 507 7.84 -15.89 -34.40
CA ASN A 507 8.10 -17.06 -33.57
C ASN A 507 9.29 -16.88 -32.64
N GLY A 508 9.88 -15.68 -32.64
CA GLY A 508 10.95 -15.30 -31.72
C GLY A 508 12.23 -16.11 -31.86
N THR A 509 12.58 -16.63 -33.06
CA THR A 509 13.74 -17.51 -33.19
C THR A 509 14.93 -16.85 -33.89
N LYS A 510 16.12 -16.94 -33.26
CA LYS A 510 17.41 -16.83 -33.98
C LYS A 510 17.90 -18.18 -34.58
N ASP A 511 17.45 -19.32 -34.01
CA ASP A 511 18.01 -20.66 -34.29
C ASP A 511 16.94 -21.72 -34.62
N GLY A 512 15.77 -21.30 -35.14
CA GLY A 512 14.68 -22.24 -35.49
C GLY A 512 13.92 -22.83 -34.29
N ARG A 513 14.21 -22.40 -33.07
CA ARG A 513 13.46 -22.78 -31.87
C ARG A 513 12.53 -21.62 -31.45
N SER A 514 11.28 -21.92 -31.09
CA SER A 514 10.35 -20.93 -30.56
C SER A 514 10.91 -20.35 -29.28
N VAL A 515 10.92 -19.01 -29.15
CA VAL A 515 11.27 -18.31 -27.93
C VAL A 515 10.16 -18.46 -26.88
N PHE A 516 8.94 -18.74 -27.31
CA PHE A 516 7.81 -18.96 -26.45
C PHE A 516 7.73 -20.43 -26.04
N GLU A 517 7.90 -20.73 -24.73
CA GLU A 517 7.65 -22.08 -24.18
C GLU A 517 6.18 -22.44 -24.28
N ASP A 518 5.29 -21.46 -24.11
CA ASP A 518 3.87 -21.55 -24.36
C ASP A 518 3.55 -20.69 -25.59
N GLN A 519 2.88 -21.27 -26.58
CA GLN A 519 2.46 -20.53 -27.75
C GLN A 519 1.19 -19.69 -27.50
N ILE A 520 0.45 -19.96 -26.42
CA ILE A 520 -0.76 -19.23 -26.07
C ILE A 520 -0.37 -17.84 -25.53
N ILE A 521 -0.72 -16.82 -26.27
CA ILE A 521 -0.46 -15.42 -25.90
C ILE A 521 -1.73 -14.79 -25.33
N ASN A 522 -1.73 -14.58 -24.02
CA ASN A 522 -2.89 -14.00 -23.33
C ASN A 522 -3.04 -12.49 -23.61
N VAL A 523 -1.92 -11.78 -23.72
CA VAL A 523 -1.91 -10.33 -23.93
C VAL A 523 -0.70 -9.87 -24.74
N VAL A 524 -0.92 -8.94 -25.67
CA VAL A 524 0.11 -8.19 -26.38
C VAL A 524 -0.13 -6.69 -26.13
N PHE A 525 0.97 -5.94 -25.97
CA PHE A 525 0.92 -4.50 -25.76
C PHE A 525 2.16 -3.84 -26.38
N CYS A 526 1.97 -2.75 -27.12
CA CYS A 526 3.05 -1.94 -27.66
C CYS A 526 3.15 -0.65 -26.84
N ASP A 527 4.30 -0.42 -26.20
CA ASP A 527 4.52 0.79 -25.40
C ASP A 527 5.00 1.97 -26.25
N SER A 528 5.05 3.15 -25.63
CA SER A 528 5.51 4.39 -26.26
C SER A 528 6.99 4.39 -26.69
N ARG A 529 7.79 3.39 -26.23
CA ARG A 529 9.21 3.18 -26.62
C ARG A 529 9.37 2.27 -27.81
N GLN A 530 8.26 1.77 -28.39
CA GLN A 530 8.20 0.74 -29.45
C GLN A 530 8.62 -0.65 -28.99
N TRP A 531 8.61 -0.92 -27.69
CA TRP A 531 8.78 -2.26 -27.17
C TRP A 531 7.46 -3.01 -27.25
N VAL A 532 7.55 -4.28 -27.61
CA VAL A 532 6.39 -5.17 -27.66
C VAL A 532 6.43 -6.09 -26.46
N TRP A 533 5.44 -5.93 -25.60
CA TRP A 533 5.25 -6.71 -24.40
C TRP A 533 4.31 -7.87 -24.71
N ILE A 534 4.72 -9.09 -24.40
CA ILE A 534 4.02 -10.31 -24.75
C ILE A 534 3.86 -11.16 -23.50
N GLY A 535 2.63 -11.28 -23.02
CA GLY A 535 2.28 -12.04 -21.83
C GLY A 535 1.69 -13.40 -22.16
N SER A 536 2.21 -14.45 -21.53
CA SER A 536 1.72 -15.83 -21.65
C SER A 536 1.42 -16.41 -20.25
N ASN A 537 1.15 -17.71 -20.16
CA ASN A 537 1.07 -18.44 -18.89
C ASN A 537 2.44 -18.83 -18.32
N HIS A 538 3.53 -18.62 -19.07
CA HIS A 538 4.90 -18.97 -18.68
C HIS A 538 5.82 -17.77 -18.46
N GLY A 539 5.26 -16.58 -18.40
CA GLY A 539 5.98 -15.35 -18.11
C GLY A 539 5.74 -14.24 -19.10
N LEU A 540 6.54 -13.20 -18.94
CA LEU A 540 6.51 -11.98 -19.74
C LEU A 540 7.73 -11.94 -20.65
N HIS A 541 7.49 -11.72 -21.95
CA HIS A 541 8.53 -11.44 -22.92
C HIS A 541 8.44 -9.98 -23.36
N ILE A 542 9.57 -9.32 -23.51
CA ILE A 542 9.67 -7.93 -23.92
C ILE A 542 10.60 -7.88 -25.14
N TYR A 543 10.07 -7.50 -26.29
CA TYR A 543 10.83 -7.41 -27.51
C TYR A 543 11.16 -5.94 -27.84
N ASP A 544 12.44 -5.58 -27.69
CA ASP A 544 12.97 -4.30 -28.14
C ASP A 544 13.25 -4.37 -29.64
N ARG A 545 12.33 -3.81 -30.43
CA ARG A 545 12.41 -3.83 -31.91
C ARG A 545 13.55 -2.99 -32.46
N LEU A 546 14.00 -1.98 -31.75
CA LEU A 546 15.08 -1.09 -32.22
C LEU A 546 16.43 -1.79 -32.15
N ASN A 547 16.64 -2.57 -31.11
CA ASN A 547 17.89 -3.26 -30.84
C ASN A 547 17.84 -4.75 -31.19
N ASP A 548 16.70 -5.26 -31.69
CA ASP A 548 16.44 -6.68 -31.94
C ASP A 548 16.80 -7.58 -30.75
N LYS A 549 16.40 -7.13 -29.53
CA LYS A 549 16.64 -7.85 -28.27
C LYS A 549 15.35 -8.35 -27.64
N MET A 550 15.41 -9.56 -27.11
CA MET A 550 14.33 -10.16 -26.35
C MET A 550 14.75 -10.31 -24.90
N TYR A 551 13.90 -9.81 -23.99
CA TYR A 551 14.03 -10.00 -22.54
C TYR A 551 12.92 -10.92 -22.07
N ARG A 552 13.21 -11.74 -21.05
CA ARG A 552 12.24 -12.63 -20.44
C ARG A 552 12.21 -12.44 -18.94
N LEU A 553 11.02 -12.25 -18.40
CA LEU A 553 10.77 -12.20 -16.95
C LEU A 553 9.81 -13.35 -16.58
N ASN A 554 10.10 -13.97 -15.45
CA ASN A 554 9.29 -15.02 -14.86
C ASN A 554 9.31 -14.91 -13.32
N HIS A 555 8.73 -15.86 -12.61
CA HIS A 555 8.72 -15.86 -11.14
C HIS A 555 10.13 -15.78 -10.52
N SER A 556 11.12 -16.46 -11.10
CA SER A 556 12.52 -16.39 -10.64
C SER A 556 13.18 -15.03 -10.87
N SER A 557 12.62 -14.20 -11.75
CA SER A 557 13.06 -12.82 -12.01
C SER A 557 12.26 -11.77 -11.21
N GLY A 558 11.36 -12.19 -10.30
CA GLY A 558 10.59 -11.30 -9.44
C GLY A 558 9.14 -11.04 -9.89
N LEU A 559 8.60 -11.78 -10.89
CA LEU A 559 7.16 -11.71 -11.18
C LEU A 559 6.36 -12.36 -10.04
N PRO A 560 5.23 -11.76 -9.61
CA PRO A 560 4.34 -12.35 -8.62
C PRO A 560 3.76 -13.72 -9.05
N ASP A 561 3.50 -13.86 -10.36
CA ASP A 561 3.03 -15.09 -11.00
C ASP A 561 3.45 -15.12 -12.47
N ASN A 562 3.63 -16.30 -13.04
CA ASN A 562 3.99 -16.46 -14.45
C ASN A 562 2.81 -16.21 -15.41
N SER A 563 1.58 -16.32 -14.96
CA SER A 563 0.39 -16.08 -15.80
C SER A 563 0.12 -14.59 -15.93
N ILE A 564 0.48 -14.01 -17.07
CA ILE A 564 0.28 -12.60 -17.38
C ILE A 564 -1.12 -12.42 -17.97
N MET A 565 -1.92 -11.54 -17.37
CA MET A 565 -3.32 -11.33 -17.73
C MET A 565 -3.59 -9.99 -18.42
N SER A 566 -2.86 -8.95 -18.03
CA SER A 566 -3.04 -7.61 -18.59
C SER A 566 -1.75 -6.80 -18.56
N ILE A 567 -1.60 -5.89 -19.51
CA ILE A 567 -0.46 -4.97 -19.61
C ILE A 567 -0.98 -3.61 -20.04
N LEU A 568 -0.51 -2.56 -19.39
CA LEU A 568 -0.80 -1.18 -19.78
C LEU A 568 0.36 -0.25 -19.43
N GLU A 569 0.48 0.87 -20.13
CA GLU A 569 1.41 1.95 -19.84
C GLU A 569 0.66 3.13 -19.27
N ASP A 570 1.18 3.73 -18.21
CA ASP A 570 0.62 4.94 -17.62
C ASP A 570 1.20 6.22 -18.25
N LYS A 571 0.64 7.37 -17.87
CA LYS A 571 1.08 8.68 -18.35
C LYS A 571 2.53 9.06 -17.97
N TYR A 572 3.15 8.30 -17.08
CA TYR A 572 4.54 8.46 -16.66
C TYR A 572 5.48 7.50 -17.41
N HIS A 573 4.96 6.80 -18.41
CA HIS A 573 5.67 5.78 -19.18
C HIS A 573 6.12 4.57 -18.35
N THR A 574 5.43 4.30 -17.27
CA THR A 574 5.61 3.11 -16.45
C THR A 574 4.66 2.03 -16.93
N VAL A 575 5.17 0.81 -17.07
CA VAL A 575 4.37 -0.33 -17.51
C VAL A 575 3.85 -1.11 -16.32
N TRP A 576 2.54 -1.31 -16.29
CA TRP A 576 1.85 -2.09 -15.29
C TRP A 576 1.48 -3.45 -15.85
N VAL A 577 1.84 -4.51 -15.14
CA VAL A 577 1.62 -5.91 -15.55
C VAL A 577 0.76 -6.60 -14.50
N GLY A 578 -0.45 -6.96 -14.89
CA GLY A 578 -1.36 -7.77 -14.08
C GLY A 578 -1.10 -9.25 -14.26
N THR A 579 -0.91 -9.96 -13.15
CA THR A 579 -0.75 -11.41 -13.10
C THR A 579 -1.91 -12.06 -12.34
N LYS A 580 -2.01 -13.39 -12.32
CA LYS A 580 -3.02 -14.06 -11.50
C LYS A 580 -2.88 -13.79 -10.01
N ASN A 581 -1.65 -13.51 -9.54
CA ASN A 581 -1.36 -13.36 -8.10
C ASN A 581 -0.74 -12.00 -7.75
N GLY A 582 -1.10 -10.94 -8.47
CA GLY A 582 -0.68 -9.58 -8.12
C GLY A 582 -0.40 -8.69 -9.31
N LEU A 583 -0.07 -7.44 -9.00
CA LEU A 583 0.22 -6.37 -9.94
C LEU A 583 1.68 -5.95 -9.81
N LEU A 584 2.38 -5.87 -10.93
CA LEU A 584 3.77 -5.41 -11.00
C LEU A 584 3.85 -4.07 -11.72
N ASN A 585 4.69 -3.21 -11.21
CA ASN A 585 5.05 -1.94 -11.83
C ASN A 585 6.49 -2.03 -12.34
N ILE A 586 6.68 -1.81 -13.64
CA ILE A 586 8.00 -1.85 -14.29
C ILE A 586 8.31 -0.47 -14.83
N VAL A 587 9.43 0.10 -14.37
CA VAL A 587 10.00 1.32 -14.93
C VAL A 587 11.13 0.91 -15.88
N PRO A 588 10.89 0.86 -17.20
CA PRO A 588 11.92 0.48 -18.15
C PRO A 588 13.03 1.53 -18.19
N ASN A 589 14.26 1.13 -17.91
CA ASN A 589 15.43 2.01 -17.99
C ASN A 589 16.21 1.73 -19.28
N ARG A 590 16.54 2.78 -20.02
CA ARG A 590 17.34 2.68 -21.26
C ARG A 590 18.85 2.84 -21.03
N ASP A 591 19.33 2.78 -19.79
CA ASP A 591 20.78 2.89 -19.56
C ASP A 591 21.54 1.75 -20.23
N THR A 592 22.31 2.15 -21.23
CA THR A 592 22.93 1.33 -22.26
C THR A 592 24.16 0.56 -21.78
N ASP A 593 24.53 0.59 -20.50
CA ASP A 593 25.85 0.13 -20.04
C ASP A 593 25.88 -0.94 -18.95
N ASN A 594 24.78 -1.66 -18.68
CA ASN A 594 24.88 -2.84 -17.83
C ASN A 594 24.09 -4.04 -18.40
N ASN A 595 24.86 -5.10 -18.67
CA ASN A 595 24.43 -6.45 -19.07
C ASN A 595 23.41 -7.07 -18.11
#